data_75b1799e05df355d7929317752d22ddf
#
_entry.id   75b1799e05df355d7929317752d22ddf
#
_cell.length_a   1.000
_cell.length_b   1.000
_cell.length_c   1.000
_cell.angle_alpha   90.00
_cell.angle_beta   90.00
_cell.angle_gamma   90.00
#
_symmetry.space_group_name_H-M   'P 1'
#
loop_
_entity.id
_entity.type
_entity.pdbx_description
1 polymer ?
#
loop_
_entity_poly.entity_id
_entity_poly.type
_entity_poly.pdbx_seq_one_letter_code
_entity_poly.pdbx_strand_id
1 'polypeptide(L)'
;EELAHLEMVGTLVHQLTEGVCPEELKKAGLGPYYTDHGVDVYPQSAAGVPFDANCLACKGDVIANLQEDLAAEQKARATYEKLIDLCADDKDVVDVLRYLRQREVVHFQRFGEALRDVQDKMAEKKFYMNNMKWNNNMNSNMSNCCGNNSTNNMNNGCCNMRNDSSSEA
;
A
#
# COMPACT_ATOMS: atom_id res chain seq x y z
N GLU A 1 -11.32 3.75 4.97
CA GLU A 1 -11.45 4.25 6.34
C GLU A 1 -10.31 5.21 6.70
N GLU A 2 -9.11 5.04 6.16
CA GLU A 2 -7.91 5.83 6.47
C GLU A 2 -8.06 7.35 6.27
N LEU A 3 -8.86 7.80 5.31
CA LEU A 3 -9.16 9.22 5.17
C LEU A 3 -9.91 9.79 6.39
N ALA A 4 -10.78 8.99 7.01
CA ALA A 4 -11.45 9.37 8.25
C ALA A 4 -10.46 9.40 9.43
N HIS A 5 -9.50 8.47 9.48
CA HIS A 5 -8.43 8.50 10.50
C HIS A 5 -7.57 9.75 10.35
N LEU A 6 -7.22 10.12 9.13
CA LEU A 6 -6.49 11.37 8.85
C LEU A 6 -7.27 12.61 9.35
N GLU A 7 -8.59 12.66 9.09
CA GLU A 7 -9.46 13.74 9.56
C GLU A 7 -9.51 13.80 11.09
N MET A 8 -9.64 12.65 11.77
CA MET A 8 -9.66 12.58 13.23
C MET A 8 -8.34 13.08 13.84
N VAL A 9 -7.20 12.63 13.32
CA VAL A 9 -5.88 13.10 13.78
C VAL A 9 -5.70 14.59 13.49
N GLY A 10 -6.09 15.05 12.29
CA GLY A 10 -6.04 16.46 11.93
C GLY A 10 -6.89 17.33 12.84
N THR A 11 -8.07 16.85 13.24
CA THR A 11 -8.95 17.54 14.21
C THR A 11 -8.30 17.63 15.59
N LEU A 12 -7.67 16.56 16.07
CA LEU A 12 -6.93 16.60 17.33
C LEU A 12 -5.82 17.64 17.29
N VAL A 13 -5.00 17.64 16.24
CA VAL A 13 -3.91 18.61 16.09
C VAL A 13 -4.45 20.04 16.06
N HIS A 14 -5.56 20.27 15.33
CA HIS A 14 -6.21 21.57 15.28
C HIS A 14 -6.67 22.02 16.67
N GLN A 15 -7.38 21.17 17.42
CA GLN A 15 -7.87 21.48 18.76
C GLN A 15 -6.74 21.75 19.75
N LEU A 16 -5.66 20.98 19.71
CA LEU A 16 -4.50 21.14 20.58
C LEU A 16 -3.68 22.41 20.27
N THR A 17 -3.79 22.95 19.08
CA THR A 17 -3.03 24.13 18.64
C THR A 17 -3.90 25.36 18.40
N GLU A 18 -5.20 25.28 18.68
CA GLU A 18 -6.10 26.40 18.52
C GLU A 18 -5.73 27.55 19.44
N GLY A 19 -5.57 28.74 18.87
CA GLY A 19 -5.20 29.95 19.62
C GLY A 19 -3.72 30.06 20.02
N VAL A 20 -2.89 29.08 19.66
CA VAL A 20 -1.45 29.14 19.89
C VAL A 20 -0.82 30.06 18.84
N CYS A 21 0.01 31.01 19.28
CA CYS A 21 0.66 31.91 18.32
C CYS A 21 1.83 31.21 17.58
N PRO A 22 2.16 31.61 16.34
CA PRO A 22 3.21 30.99 15.55
C PRO A 22 4.58 30.97 16.23
N GLU A 23 4.89 31.97 17.03
CA GLU A 23 6.15 32.07 17.77
C GLU A 23 6.25 30.98 18.86
N GLU A 24 5.14 30.63 19.50
CA GLU A 24 5.10 29.55 20.49
C GLU A 24 5.29 28.19 19.83
N LEU A 25 4.64 27.94 18.69
CA LEU A 25 4.84 26.73 17.89
C LEU A 25 6.30 26.57 17.46
N LYS A 26 6.94 27.66 17.02
CA LYS A 26 8.36 27.67 16.67
C LYS A 26 9.25 27.34 17.86
N LYS A 27 9.00 27.95 19.02
CA LYS A 27 9.73 27.67 20.26
C LYS A 27 9.58 26.21 20.71
N ALA A 28 8.41 25.62 20.51
CA ALA A 28 8.15 24.21 20.79
C ALA A 28 8.80 23.25 19.78
N GLY A 29 9.49 23.77 18.75
CA GLY A 29 10.11 22.93 17.71
C GLY A 29 9.14 22.40 16.66
N LEU A 30 7.90 22.89 16.65
CA LEU A 30 6.84 22.42 15.75
C LEU A 30 6.80 23.19 14.41
N GLY A 31 7.63 24.21 14.24
CA GLY A 31 7.67 25.03 13.03
C GLY A 31 7.72 24.23 11.73
N PRO A 32 8.56 23.17 11.62
CA PRO A 32 8.66 22.38 10.38
C PRO A 32 7.37 21.67 9.96
N TYR A 33 6.47 21.41 10.90
CA TYR A 33 5.19 20.73 10.61
C TYR A 33 4.11 21.69 10.10
N TYR A 34 4.32 23.00 10.28
CA TYR A 34 3.43 24.07 9.85
C TYR A 34 4.02 24.92 8.74
N THR A 35 4.95 24.38 7.97
CA THR A 35 5.57 25.12 6.88
C THR A 35 4.52 25.52 5.86
N ASP A 36 4.23 26.79 5.75
CA ASP A 36 3.54 27.32 4.61
C ASP A 36 4.51 27.42 3.43
N HIS A 37 4.03 27.17 2.22
CA HIS A 37 4.80 27.38 1.02
C HIS A 37 4.53 28.79 0.43
N GLY A 38 4.03 29.71 1.25
CA GLY A 38 3.73 31.08 0.90
C GLY A 38 2.41 31.28 0.17
N VAL A 39 1.74 30.22 -0.25
CA VAL A 39 0.46 30.24 -0.96
C VAL A 39 -0.58 29.28 -0.35
N ASP A 40 -0.13 28.15 0.21
CA ASP A 40 -0.99 27.16 0.84
C ASP A 40 -0.19 26.14 1.67
N VAL A 41 -0.89 25.33 2.45
CA VAL A 41 -0.32 24.24 3.23
C VAL A 41 -0.57 22.93 2.48
N TYR A 42 0.50 22.23 2.13
CA TYR A 42 0.43 20.97 1.41
C TYR A 42 0.74 19.79 2.33
N PRO A 43 0.06 18.63 2.12
CA PRO A 43 0.38 17.41 2.85
C PRO A 43 1.84 16.96 2.61
N GLN A 44 2.56 16.69 3.68
CA GLN A 44 3.90 16.13 3.62
C GLN A 44 4.14 15.20 4.82
N SER A 45 5.09 14.28 4.68
CA SER A 45 5.50 13.43 5.79
C SER A 45 6.23 14.24 6.87
N ALA A 46 6.37 13.66 8.07
CA ALA A 46 7.15 14.27 9.15
C ALA A 46 8.63 14.54 8.78
N ALA A 47 9.15 13.85 7.77
CA ALA A 47 10.49 14.07 7.21
C ALA A 47 10.52 15.18 6.14
N GLY A 48 9.41 15.88 5.88
CA GLY A 48 9.32 16.94 4.88
C GLY A 48 9.22 16.44 3.43
N VAL A 49 8.88 15.16 3.24
CA VAL A 49 8.69 14.59 1.90
C VAL A 49 7.24 14.84 1.46
N PRO A 50 6.99 15.53 0.35
CA PRO A 50 5.66 15.75 -0.17
C PRO A 50 5.04 14.42 -0.62
N PHE A 51 3.71 14.39 -0.77
CA PHE A 51 3.04 13.23 -1.36
C PHE A 51 3.55 13.02 -2.80
N ASP A 52 4.07 11.82 -3.05
CA ASP A 52 4.55 11.42 -4.37
C ASP A 52 4.06 10.01 -4.70
N ALA A 53 3.33 9.87 -5.81
CA ALA A 53 2.83 8.58 -6.27
C ALA A 53 3.94 7.56 -6.58
N ASN A 54 5.17 8.02 -6.86
CA ASN A 54 6.33 7.14 -7.03
C ASN A 54 6.73 6.39 -5.75
N CYS A 55 6.29 6.87 -4.59
CA CYS A 55 6.55 6.22 -3.29
C CYS A 55 5.56 5.10 -2.97
N LEU A 56 4.53 4.88 -3.80
CA LEU A 56 3.57 3.80 -3.58
C LEU A 56 4.23 2.43 -3.80
N ALA A 57 4.20 1.60 -2.76
CA ALA A 57 4.84 0.28 -2.75
C ALA A 57 3.99 -0.81 -3.43
N CYS A 58 3.26 -0.48 -4.49
CA CYS A 58 2.44 -1.43 -5.23
C CYS A 58 3.28 -2.17 -6.27
N LYS A 59 3.27 -3.51 -6.24
CA LYS A 59 4.02 -4.37 -7.17
C LYS A 59 3.15 -5.05 -8.23
N GLY A 60 1.82 -4.88 -8.20
CA GLY A 60 0.91 -5.63 -9.06
C GLY A 60 0.77 -7.11 -8.71
N ASP A 61 1.41 -7.57 -7.64
CA ASP A 61 1.24 -8.90 -7.06
C ASP A 61 0.35 -8.81 -5.83
N VAL A 62 -0.78 -9.52 -5.84
CA VAL A 62 -1.79 -9.41 -4.77
C VAL A 62 -1.28 -9.93 -3.43
N ILE A 63 -0.42 -10.96 -3.43
CA ILE A 63 0.15 -11.51 -2.19
C ILE A 63 1.15 -10.51 -1.59
N ALA A 64 2.04 -9.94 -2.42
CA ALA A 64 2.99 -8.94 -1.98
C ALA A 64 2.28 -7.70 -1.42
N ASN A 65 1.27 -7.19 -2.12
CA ASN A 65 0.51 -6.02 -1.67
C ASN A 65 -0.20 -6.25 -0.34
N LEU A 66 -0.89 -7.40 -0.16
CA LEU A 66 -1.56 -7.74 1.10
C LEU A 66 -0.57 -7.93 2.26
N GLN A 67 0.64 -8.42 2.02
CA GLN A 67 1.69 -8.50 3.05
C GLN A 67 2.18 -7.10 3.46
N GLU A 68 2.33 -6.19 2.53
CA GLU A 68 2.66 -4.78 2.82
C GLU A 68 1.55 -4.10 3.62
N ASP A 69 0.28 -4.31 3.26
CA ASP A 69 -0.86 -3.78 3.99
C ASP A 69 -0.88 -4.30 5.44
N LEU A 70 -0.69 -5.61 5.65
CA LEU A 70 -0.57 -6.20 7.00
C LEU A 70 0.55 -5.56 7.82
N ALA A 71 1.70 -5.33 7.20
CA ALA A 71 2.84 -4.69 7.85
C ALA A 71 2.55 -3.22 8.17
N ALA A 72 1.83 -2.51 7.29
CA ALA A 72 1.42 -1.13 7.50
C ALA A 72 0.49 -0.99 8.71
N GLU A 73 -0.53 -1.85 8.81
CA GLU A 73 -1.47 -1.87 9.94
C GLU A 73 -0.78 -2.13 11.29
N GLN A 74 0.20 -3.04 11.31
CA GLN A 74 0.97 -3.31 12.53
C GLN A 74 1.87 -2.12 12.92
N LYS A 75 2.44 -1.42 11.95
CA LYS A 75 3.22 -0.21 12.22
C LYS A 75 2.34 0.91 12.77
N ALA A 76 1.15 1.12 12.19
CA ALA A 76 0.19 2.10 12.65
C ALA A 76 -0.28 1.79 14.08
N ARG A 77 -0.67 0.53 14.37
CA ARG A 77 -1.04 0.08 15.72
C ARG A 77 0.06 0.37 16.74
N ALA A 78 1.30 0.03 16.43
CA ALA A 78 2.45 0.27 17.31
C ALA A 78 2.72 1.77 17.53
N THR A 79 2.49 2.58 16.50
CA THR A 79 2.59 4.05 16.59
C THR A 79 1.53 4.61 17.53
N TYR A 80 0.28 4.19 17.39
CA TYR A 80 -0.78 4.63 18.30
C TYR A 80 -0.52 4.21 19.75
N GLU A 81 -0.02 2.99 20.00
CA GLU A 81 0.37 2.57 21.36
C GLU A 81 1.42 3.51 21.96
N LYS A 82 2.44 3.85 21.16
CA LYS A 82 3.47 4.79 21.61
C LYS A 82 2.93 6.18 21.89
N LEU A 83 2.01 6.67 21.06
CA LEU A 83 1.37 7.98 21.26
C LEU A 83 0.47 7.98 22.51
N ILE A 84 -0.25 6.89 22.78
CA ILE A 84 -1.06 6.72 23.99
C ILE A 84 -0.18 6.84 25.25
N ASP A 85 0.99 6.21 25.24
CA ASP A 85 1.94 6.29 26.36
C ASP A 85 2.48 7.72 26.54
N LEU A 86 2.77 8.41 25.44
CA LEU A 86 3.28 9.79 25.46
C LEU A 86 2.23 10.81 25.90
N CYS A 87 0.96 10.56 25.61
CA CYS A 87 -0.16 11.46 25.91
C CYS A 87 -0.96 11.00 27.15
N ALA A 88 -0.40 10.15 28.01
CA ALA A 88 -1.12 9.50 29.11
C ALA A 88 -1.85 10.47 30.06
N ASP A 89 -1.38 11.71 30.17
CA ASP A 89 -1.97 12.75 30.98
C ASP A 89 -3.19 13.43 30.37
N ASP A 90 -3.41 13.27 29.05
CA ASP A 90 -4.53 13.85 28.32
C ASP A 90 -5.53 12.76 27.92
N LYS A 91 -6.57 12.62 28.73
CA LYS A 91 -7.58 11.59 28.55
C LYS A 91 -8.34 11.73 27.22
N ASP A 92 -8.63 12.94 26.78
CA ASP A 92 -9.43 13.19 25.59
C ASP A 92 -8.65 12.79 24.32
N VAL A 93 -7.36 13.10 24.27
CA VAL A 93 -6.44 12.66 23.23
C VAL A 93 -6.29 11.14 23.26
N VAL A 94 -6.05 10.56 24.44
CA VAL A 94 -5.85 9.12 24.61
C VAL A 94 -7.07 8.31 24.17
N ASP A 95 -8.29 8.76 24.45
CA ASP A 95 -9.51 8.03 24.06
C ASP A 95 -9.67 7.96 22.53
N VAL A 96 -9.34 9.03 21.80
CA VAL A 96 -9.33 9.00 20.32
C VAL A 96 -8.24 8.09 19.79
N LEU A 97 -7.03 8.17 20.33
CA LEU A 97 -5.91 7.30 19.91
C LEU A 97 -6.20 5.82 20.18
N ARG A 98 -6.89 5.49 21.27
CA ARG A 98 -7.32 4.11 21.56
C ARG A 98 -8.34 3.60 20.55
N TYR A 99 -9.26 4.46 20.13
CA TYR A 99 -10.19 4.11 19.07
C TYR A 99 -9.45 3.80 17.77
N LEU A 100 -8.58 4.69 17.31
CA LEU A 100 -7.77 4.51 16.10
C LEU A 100 -6.95 3.21 16.18
N ARG A 101 -6.24 2.98 17.28
CA ARG A 101 -5.50 1.74 17.49
C ARG A 101 -6.35 0.47 17.32
N GLN A 102 -7.60 0.49 17.82
CA GLN A 102 -8.52 -0.64 17.65
C GLN A 102 -8.92 -0.85 16.19
N ARG A 103 -9.03 0.23 15.41
CA ARG A 103 -9.33 0.13 13.99
C ARG A 103 -8.22 -0.57 13.23
N GLU A 104 -6.96 -0.28 13.55
CA GLU A 104 -5.81 -0.95 12.93
C GLU A 104 -5.79 -2.47 13.19
N VAL A 105 -6.27 -2.92 14.34
CA VAL A 105 -6.44 -4.36 14.64
C VAL A 105 -7.49 -4.98 13.71
N VAL A 106 -8.60 -4.29 13.47
CA VAL A 106 -9.66 -4.75 12.57
C VAL A 106 -9.18 -4.77 11.12
N HIS A 107 -8.44 -3.75 10.68
CA HIS A 107 -7.87 -3.69 9.34
C HIS A 107 -6.87 -4.83 9.11
N PHE A 108 -5.97 -5.05 10.06
CA PHE A 108 -5.04 -6.19 10.02
C PHE A 108 -5.77 -7.52 9.85
N GLN A 109 -6.86 -7.75 10.61
CA GLN A 109 -7.66 -8.95 10.47
C GLN A 109 -8.25 -9.08 9.06
N ARG A 110 -8.84 -8.00 8.53
CA ARG A 110 -9.46 -8.01 7.19
C ARG A 110 -8.44 -8.31 6.08
N PHE A 111 -7.26 -7.69 6.13
CA PHE A 111 -6.20 -7.99 5.19
C PHE A 111 -5.69 -9.43 5.32
N GLY A 112 -5.60 -9.95 6.56
CA GLY A 112 -5.24 -11.34 6.80
C GLY A 112 -6.26 -12.34 6.25
N GLU A 113 -7.54 -12.06 6.41
CA GLU A 113 -8.62 -12.85 5.80
C GLU A 113 -8.55 -12.81 4.27
N ALA A 114 -8.36 -11.62 3.69
CA ALA A 114 -8.21 -11.47 2.24
C ALA A 114 -6.98 -12.22 1.71
N LEU A 115 -5.86 -12.17 2.41
CA LEU A 115 -4.64 -12.90 2.04
C LEU A 115 -4.88 -14.40 2.00
N ARG A 116 -5.53 -14.96 3.05
CA ARG A 116 -5.88 -16.38 3.11
C ARG A 116 -6.79 -16.76 1.95
N ASP A 117 -7.86 -15.99 1.71
CA ASP A 117 -8.83 -16.27 0.64
C ASP A 117 -8.18 -16.26 -0.75
N VAL A 118 -7.22 -15.36 -0.99
CA VAL A 118 -6.43 -15.34 -2.24
C VAL A 118 -5.56 -16.58 -2.34
N GLN A 119 -4.87 -16.96 -1.27
CA GLN A 119 -4.01 -18.16 -1.25
C GLN A 119 -4.82 -19.44 -1.51
N ASP A 120 -5.99 -19.58 -0.89
CA ASP A 120 -6.89 -20.71 -1.08
C ASP A 120 -7.37 -20.81 -2.54
N LYS A 121 -7.81 -19.69 -3.13
CA LYS A 121 -8.20 -19.64 -4.55
C LYS A 121 -7.06 -19.96 -5.51
N MET A 122 -5.84 -19.55 -5.18
CA MET A 122 -4.65 -19.89 -5.98
C MET A 122 -4.31 -21.39 -5.86
N ALA A 123 -4.49 -21.98 -4.69
CA ALA A 123 -4.29 -23.41 -4.46
C ALA A 123 -5.34 -24.26 -5.22
N GLU A 124 -6.60 -23.85 -5.22
CA GLU A 124 -7.67 -24.48 -6.01
C GLU A 124 -7.34 -24.48 -7.51
N LYS A 125 -6.92 -23.36 -8.07
CA LYS A 125 -6.51 -23.28 -9.48
C LYS A 125 -5.37 -24.23 -9.83
N LYS A 126 -4.37 -24.35 -8.95
CA LYS A 126 -3.28 -25.34 -9.13
C LYS A 126 -3.78 -26.76 -9.09
N PHE A 127 -4.74 -27.07 -8.23
CA PHE A 127 -5.37 -28.39 -8.16
C PHE A 127 -6.09 -28.75 -9.45
N TYR A 128 -6.90 -27.86 -10.01
CA TYR A 128 -7.59 -28.07 -11.27
C TYR A 128 -6.60 -28.26 -12.43
N MET A 129 -5.55 -27.47 -12.50
CA MET A 129 -4.54 -27.61 -13.55
C MET A 129 -3.78 -28.93 -13.48
N ASN A 130 -3.45 -29.41 -12.29
CA ASN A 130 -2.74 -30.68 -12.09
C ASN A 130 -3.65 -31.91 -12.38
N ASN A 131 -4.95 -31.78 -12.27
CA ASN A 131 -5.93 -32.87 -12.54
C ASN A 131 -6.44 -32.87 -13.97
N MET A 132 -6.16 -31.86 -14.78
CA MET A 132 -6.38 -31.92 -16.22
C MET A 132 -5.38 -32.93 -16.82
N LYS A 133 -5.84 -34.17 -17.05
CA LYS A 133 -5.14 -35.08 -17.93
C LYS A 133 -5.02 -34.37 -19.28
N TRP A 134 -3.82 -34.05 -19.66
CA TRP A 134 -3.53 -33.61 -21.03
C TRP A 134 -4.01 -34.72 -21.98
N ASN A 135 -5.16 -34.53 -22.61
CA ASN A 135 -5.56 -35.35 -23.69
C ASN A 135 -4.57 -35.05 -24.83
N ASN A 136 -3.82 -36.07 -25.28
CA ASN A 136 -2.84 -35.98 -26.36
C ASN A 136 -3.42 -35.42 -27.68
N ASN A 137 -4.71 -35.14 -27.74
CA ASN A 137 -5.37 -34.50 -28.88
C ASN A 137 -5.17 -32.96 -28.98
N MET A 138 -4.63 -32.29 -27.94
CA MET A 138 -4.29 -30.88 -28.06
C MET A 138 -2.92 -30.62 -28.68
N ASN A 139 -2.08 -31.64 -28.82
CA ASN A 139 -0.76 -31.51 -29.43
C ASN A 139 -0.78 -31.34 -30.94
N SER A 140 -1.90 -31.64 -31.62
CA SER A 140 -2.04 -31.45 -33.06
C SER A 140 -2.47 -30.04 -33.48
N ASN A 141 -3.02 -29.23 -32.54
CA ASN A 141 -3.42 -27.85 -32.84
C ASN A 141 -2.39 -26.79 -32.46
N MET A 142 -1.39 -27.15 -31.66
CA MET A 142 -0.30 -26.20 -31.31
C MET A 142 0.79 -26.13 -32.36
N SER A 143 0.96 -27.17 -33.19
CA SER A 143 1.91 -27.16 -34.28
C SER A 143 1.46 -26.29 -35.48
N ASN A 144 0.20 -25.90 -35.52
CA ASN A 144 -0.32 -25.00 -36.57
C ASN A 144 -0.24 -23.51 -36.24
N CYS A 145 0.13 -23.14 -35.02
CA CYS A 145 0.34 -21.73 -34.64
C CYS A 145 1.75 -21.21 -34.92
N CYS A 146 2.71 -22.10 -35.28
CA CYS A 146 4.08 -21.74 -35.64
C CYS A 146 4.45 -22.14 -37.07
N GLY A 147 3.46 -22.34 -37.96
CA GLY A 147 3.66 -22.64 -39.38
C GLY A 147 3.94 -21.38 -40.18
N ASN A 148 5.08 -21.39 -40.86
CA ASN A 148 5.54 -20.40 -41.82
C ASN A 148 4.42 -19.85 -42.70
N ASN A 149 4.20 -18.54 -42.63
CA ASN A 149 3.66 -17.82 -43.78
C ASN A 149 4.38 -16.46 -43.91
N SER A 150 5.31 -16.47 -44.86
CA SER A 150 5.79 -15.26 -45.50
C SER A 150 4.64 -14.71 -46.34
N THR A 151 4.01 -13.66 -45.91
CA THR A 151 3.49 -12.53 -46.71
C THR A 151 2.76 -11.54 -45.81
N ASN A 152 3.23 -10.32 -45.86
CA ASN A 152 2.64 -9.05 -45.43
C ASN A 152 1.20 -9.06 -44.92
N ASN A 153 1.02 -8.73 -43.63
CA ASN A 153 0.19 -7.60 -43.22
C ASN A 153 0.40 -7.26 -41.75
N MET A 154 0.55 -5.97 -41.48
CA MET A 154 0.71 -5.36 -40.14
C MET A 154 -0.57 -5.48 -39.35
N ASN A 155 -0.39 -5.58 -38.04
CA ASN A 155 -1.29 -5.46 -36.89
C ASN A 155 -1.68 -6.78 -36.24
N ASN A 156 -0.88 -7.15 -35.24
CA ASN A 156 -1.34 -7.58 -33.92
C ASN A 156 -0.12 -7.93 -33.06
N GLY A 157 0.03 -7.17 -31.95
CA GLY A 157 1.10 -7.33 -31.00
C GLY A 157 1.03 -8.68 -30.29
N CYS A 158 2.09 -9.44 -30.39
CA CYS A 158 2.41 -10.53 -29.47
C CYS A 158 3.75 -10.23 -28.81
N CYS A 159 3.74 -10.30 -27.49
CA CYS A 159 4.83 -10.04 -26.58
C CYS A 159 6.13 -10.73 -26.96
N ASN A 160 7.19 -9.96 -27.21
CA ASN A 160 8.56 -10.43 -27.22
C ASN A 160 9.17 -10.18 -25.84
N MET A 161 9.27 -11.23 -25.04
CA MET A 161 10.27 -11.28 -23.98
C MET A 161 11.58 -11.74 -24.63
N ARG A 162 12.55 -10.84 -24.76
CA ARG A 162 13.92 -11.21 -25.04
C ARG A 162 14.68 -11.28 -23.72
N ASN A 163 15.17 -12.48 -23.43
CA ASN A 163 16.31 -12.67 -22.56
C ASN A 163 17.56 -12.21 -23.33
N ASP A 164 18.24 -11.19 -22.84
CA ASP A 164 19.61 -10.93 -23.20
C ASP A 164 20.49 -11.08 -21.95
N SER A 165 21.13 -12.24 -21.88
CA SER A 165 22.32 -12.51 -21.12
C SER A 165 23.52 -12.36 -22.06
N SER A 166 24.39 -11.37 -21.82
CA SER A 166 25.83 -11.32 -22.16
C SER A 166 26.39 -10.05 -21.57
N SER A 167 27.20 -10.06 -20.49
CA SER A 167 28.65 -10.30 -20.41
C SER A 167 29.47 -9.19 -21.07
N GLU A 168 30.41 -8.68 -20.26
CA GLU A 168 31.68 -8.02 -20.58
C GLU A 168 31.68 -6.47 -20.66
N ALA A 169 32.33 -5.89 -19.76
CA ALA A 169 33.60 -5.20 -19.54
C ALA A 169 33.45 -4.16 -18.42
#